data_6254e44b15624c9e67ea4e66a18f7b89
#
_entry.id   6254e44b15624c9e67ea4e66a18f7b89
#
_cell.length_a   1.000
_cell.length_b   1.000
_cell.length_c   1.000
_cell.angle_alpha   90.00
_cell.angle_beta   90.00
_cell.angle_gamma   90.00
#
_symmetry.space_group_name_H-M   'P 1'
#
loop_
_entity.id
_entity.type
_entity.pdbx_description
1 polymer ?
#
loop_
_entity_poly.entity_id
_entity_poly.type
_entity_poly.pdbx_seq_one_letter_code
_entity_poly.pdbx_strand_id
1 'polypeptide(L)'
;CKEIILVPTHHNTYFRAMIQFNEVILPNGLKILVHEDHSTPLAVVNILYKVGARDEDPRKTGFAHLFEHFMFEGSVNITEFDTELQLAGGDNNAFTSNDVTNYYDILPATNLETAFWLESDRMLSLDFDQESLDTQKKVVIEEFKEHYINQPYGDVWHKLSALAYTTHPYRWPTIGFELAHVENAQMEDVKAFFYKYYRPRNAVMVVAGGIKTKDVKQLAQKWFGDIPGGELIAHHLPVEPEQTEERTLDIHAEVPLNAIYKAYKMCDRLHPDYQATDFLRDILSTGDSSRLYYELVKEKKIFSSVAAYLSESIDAGIFIIEGKLNPDVSMEGADAAIIACISGLAENVTEEELQKVKNKTEAYLVFSDTNILNRAMNLAYFDMLGHAADVNKELDKYLAVALADLKRVAKDVFNKNRCSTVRYFKKEEA
;
A
#
# COMPACT_ATOMS: atom_id res chain seq x y z
N CYS A 1 -27.14 32.10 36.43
CA CYS A 1 -27.59 30.75 36.10
C CYS A 1 -27.23 30.48 34.62
N LYS A 2 -26.18 29.72 34.38
CA LYS A 2 -25.87 29.10 33.08
C LYS A 2 -26.34 27.68 33.15
N GLU A 3 -27.42 27.36 32.42
CA GLU A 3 -27.81 25.97 32.22
C GLU A 3 -26.76 25.26 31.41
N ILE A 4 -26.17 24.24 32.01
CA ILE A 4 -25.32 23.28 31.33
C ILE A 4 -26.27 22.32 30.61
N ILE A 5 -26.39 22.47 29.31
CA ILE A 5 -27.08 21.49 28.47
C ILE A 5 -26.16 20.25 28.42
N LEU A 6 -26.50 19.25 29.21
CA LEU A 6 -25.95 17.90 29.07
C LEU A 6 -26.46 17.35 27.75
N VAL A 7 -25.55 17.30 26.73
CA VAL A 7 -25.81 16.53 25.53
C VAL A 7 -25.74 15.05 25.92
N PRO A 8 -26.78 14.24 25.69
CA PRO A 8 -26.74 12.82 25.99
C PRO A 8 -25.63 12.19 25.10
N THR A 9 -24.65 11.55 25.73
CA THR A 9 -23.71 10.67 25.04
C THR A 9 -24.48 9.42 24.62
N HIS A 10 -25.21 9.49 23.53
CA HIS A 10 -25.61 8.31 22.81
C HIS A 10 -24.36 7.75 22.16
N HIS A 11 -23.84 6.66 22.69
CA HIS A 11 -23.02 5.74 21.92
C HIS A 11 -23.91 5.20 20.78
N ASN A 12 -24.01 5.92 19.71
CA ASN A 12 -24.43 5.37 18.44
C ASN A 12 -23.29 4.45 17.98
N THR A 13 -23.31 3.20 18.39
CA THR A 13 -22.60 2.14 17.71
C THR A 13 -23.17 2.09 16.29
N TYR A 14 -22.49 2.73 15.35
CA TYR A 14 -22.75 2.50 13.94
C TYR A 14 -22.47 1.02 13.70
N PHE A 15 -23.49 0.23 13.47
CA PHE A 15 -23.33 -1.18 13.10
C PHE A 15 -22.67 -1.19 11.72
N ARG A 16 -21.34 -1.37 11.67
CA ARG A 16 -20.67 -1.74 10.45
C ARG A 16 -21.27 -3.07 9.99
N ALA A 17 -21.89 -3.08 8.81
CA ALA A 17 -22.41 -4.32 8.26
C ALA A 17 -21.22 -5.26 8.02
N MET A 18 -21.29 -6.48 8.53
CA MET A 18 -20.26 -7.49 8.28
C MET A 18 -20.18 -7.80 6.78
N ILE A 19 -19.00 -7.76 6.21
CA ILE A 19 -18.76 -8.21 4.84
C ILE A 19 -18.87 -9.73 4.84
N GLN A 20 -19.97 -10.24 4.29
CA GLN A 20 -20.23 -11.68 4.13
C GLN A 20 -19.73 -12.14 2.78
N PHE A 21 -19.15 -13.32 2.71
CA PHE A 21 -18.66 -13.89 1.46
C PHE A 21 -18.76 -15.42 1.50
N ASN A 22 -18.78 -16.01 0.32
CA ASN A 22 -18.66 -17.45 0.11
C ASN A 22 -17.28 -17.75 -0.46
N GLU A 23 -16.69 -18.88 -0.08
CA GLU A 23 -15.40 -19.32 -0.61
C GLU A 23 -15.61 -20.45 -1.63
N VAL A 24 -14.90 -20.36 -2.75
CA VAL A 24 -14.83 -21.38 -3.81
C VAL A 24 -13.35 -21.62 -4.10
N ILE A 25 -12.92 -22.88 -4.07
CA ILE A 25 -11.56 -23.26 -4.46
C ILE A 25 -11.65 -24.16 -5.69
N LEU A 26 -10.98 -23.76 -6.78
CA LEU A 26 -10.89 -24.57 -7.98
C LEU A 26 -9.87 -25.71 -7.84
N PRO A 27 -9.96 -26.79 -8.63
CA PRO A 27 -8.99 -27.90 -8.58
C PRO A 27 -7.54 -27.48 -8.82
N ASN A 28 -7.30 -26.40 -9.59
CA ASN A 28 -5.99 -25.87 -9.85
C ASN A 28 -5.43 -24.99 -8.69
N GLY A 29 -6.23 -24.79 -7.63
CA GLY A 29 -5.84 -24.06 -6.43
C GLY A 29 -6.19 -22.59 -6.42
N LEU A 30 -6.86 -22.03 -7.46
CA LEU A 30 -7.37 -20.67 -7.41
C LEU A 30 -8.43 -20.55 -6.32
N LYS A 31 -8.19 -19.65 -5.38
CA LYS A 31 -9.13 -19.29 -4.33
C LYS A 31 -9.97 -18.10 -4.78
N ILE A 32 -11.29 -18.23 -4.65
CA ILE A 32 -12.26 -17.22 -5.08
C ILE A 32 -13.17 -16.90 -3.89
N LEU A 33 -13.25 -15.63 -3.53
CA LEU A 33 -14.17 -15.10 -2.55
C LEU A 33 -15.32 -14.40 -3.27
N VAL A 34 -16.55 -14.75 -2.94
CA VAL A 34 -17.74 -14.19 -3.59
C VAL A 34 -18.55 -13.41 -2.58
N HIS A 35 -18.65 -12.09 -2.78
CA HIS A 35 -19.43 -11.19 -1.96
C HIS A 35 -20.66 -10.71 -2.72
N GLU A 36 -21.84 -11.32 -2.43
CA GLU A 36 -23.10 -10.96 -3.07
C GLU A 36 -23.65 -9.66 -2.46
N ASP A 37 -23.80 -8.62 -3.27
CA ASP A 37 -24.44 -7.35 -2.90
C ASP A 37 -25.39 -6.89 -4.01
N HIS A 38 -26.67 -7.19 -3.84
CA HIS A 38 -27.71 -6.83 -4.81
C HIS A 38 -28.20 -5.38 -4.68
N SER A 39 -27.60 -4.56 -3.85
CA SER A 39 -27.89 -3.13 -3.77
C SER A 39 -27.28 -2.33 -4.94
N THR A 40 -26.35 -2.93 -5.68
CA THR A 40 -25.68 -2.35 -6.86
C THR A 40 -25.88 -3.21 -8.10
N PRO A 41 -26.06 -2.60 -9.30
CA PRO A 41 -26.07 -3.32 -10.56
C PRO A 41 -24.68 -3.65 -11.10
N LEU A 42 -23.63 -3.22 -10.42
CA LEU A 42 -22.23 -3.42 -10.81
C LEU A 42 -21.69 -4.74 -10.22
N ALA A 43 -20.67 -5.24 -10.89
CA ALA A 43 -19.80 -6.29 -10.39
C ALA A 43 -18.34 -5.81 -10.40
N VAL A 44 -17.56 -6.29 -9.45
CA VAL A 44 -16.12 -6.15 -9.37
C VAL A 44 -15.48 -7.51 -9.49
N VAL A 45 -14.48 -7.65 -10.33
CA VAL A 45 -13.55 -8.78 -10.35
C VAL A 45 -12.19 -8.22 -9.92
N ASN A 46 -11.69 -8.68 -8.78
CA ASN A 46 -10.40 -8.25 -8.24
C ASN A 46 -9.48 -9.45 -8.09
N ILE A 47 -8.30 -9.39 -8.68
CA ILE A 47 -7.30 -10.46 -8.58
C ILE A 47 -6.03 -9.88 -7.93
N LEU A 48 -5.73 -10.37 -6.75
CA LEU A 48 -4.52 -10.08 -6.02
C LEU A 48 -3.52 -11.21 -6.21
N TYR A 49 -2.38 -10.92 -6.84
CA TYR A 49 -1.24 -11.82 -6.91
C TYR A 49 -0.30 -11.55 -5.73
N LYS A 50 0.12 -12.64 -5.05
CA LYS A 50 1.03 -12.58 -3.89
C LYS A 50 2.47 -12.43 -4.37
N VAL A 51 2.74 -11.32 -5.06
CA VAL A 51 4.05 -10.94 -5.59
C VAL A 51 4.13 -9.42 -5.67
N GLY A 52 5.25 -8.88 -5.21
CA GLY A 52 5.57 -7.46 -5.29
C GLY A 52 7.07 -7.24 -5.41
N ALA A 53 7.53 -6.00 -5.22
CA ALA A 53 8.94 -5.66 -5.37
C ALA A 53 9.86 -6.46 -4.43
N ARG A 54 9.38 -6.92 -3.27
CA ARG A 54 10.16 -7.74 -2.34
C ARG A 54 10.55 -9.12 -2.87
N ASP A 55 9.86 -9.61 -3.90
CA ASP A 55 10.06 -10.94 -4.48
C ASP A 55 11.06 -10.96 -5.64
N GLU A 56 11.63 -9.80 -5.97
CA GLU A 56 12.56 -9.60 -7.05
C GLU A 56 13.98 -10.05 -6.70
N ASP A 57 14.78 -10.40 -7.73
CA ASP A 57 16.24 -10.57 -7.58
C ASP A 57 16.84 -9.17 -7.31
N PRO A 58 17.68 -8.99 -6.28
CA PRO A 58 18.33 -7.69 -6.00
C PRO A 58 19.12 -7.10 -7.17
N ARG A 59 19.46 -7.91 -8.16
CA ARG A 59 20.18 -7.50 -9.40
C ARG A 59 19.23 -7.19 -10.56
N LYS A 60 17.92 -7.39 -10.37
CA LYS A 60 16.87 -7.24 -11.37
C LYS A 60 15.60 -6.71 -10.70
N THR A 61 15.69 -5.48 -10.18
CA THR A 61 14.57 -4.81 -9.50
C THR A 61 13.75 -4.00 -10.46
N GLY A 62 12.48 -3.71 -10.10
CA GLY A 62 11.51 -3.02 -10.95
C GLY A 62 10.70 -3.96 -11.84
N PHE A 63 10.89 -5.28 -11.72
CA PHE A 63 10.16 -6.26 -12.52
C PHE A 63 8.70 -6.37 -12.17
N ALA A 64 8.33 -6.28 -10.89
CA ALA A 64 6.94 -6.35 -10.49
C ALA A 64 6.12 -5.19 -11.08
N HIS A 65 6.70 -3.99 -11.11
CA HIS A 65 6.10 -2.81 -11.73
C HIS A 65 6.10 -2.88 -13.27
N LEU A 66 7.20 -3.31 -13.88
CA LEU A 66 7.24 -3.56 -15.33
C LEU A 66 6.14 -4.57 -15.74
N PHE A 67 5.90 -5.58 -14.87
CA PHE A 67 4.86 -6.57 -15.09
C PHE A 67 3.46 -5.99 -14.99
N GLU A 68 3.21 -5.06 -14.06
CA GLU A 68 1.93 -4.35 -13.99
C GLU A 68 1.58 -3.76 -15.35
N HIS A 69 2.51 -3.02 -15.96
CA HIS A 69 2.33 -2.46 -17.30
C HIS A 69 2.16 -3.54 -18.37
N PHE A 70 3.02 -4.54 -18.36
CA PHE A 70 3.04 -5.58 -19.38
C PHE A 70 1.76 -6.44 -19.42
N MET A 71 1.05 -6.56 -18.30
CA MET A 71 -0.22 -7.27 -18.21
C MET A 71 -1.38 -6.61 -18.99
N PHE A 72 -1.22 -5.36 -19.44
CA PHE A 72 -2.21 -4.64 -20.25
C PHE A 72 -1.90 -4.66 -21.75
N GLU A 73 -0.72 -5.14 -22.17
CA GLU A 73 -0.30 -5.12 -23.57
C GLU A 73 -1.04 -6.13 -24.43
N GLY A 74 -1.44 -7.24 -23.89
CA GLY A 74 -2.15 -8.27 -24.61
C GLY A 74 -1.84 -9.67 -24.09
N SER A 75 -2.68 -10.58 -24.44
CA SER A 75 -2.59 -11.98 -24.04
C SER A 75 -2.72 -12.89 -25.26
N VAL A 76 -2.57 -14.20 -25.06
CA VAL A 76 -2.49 -15.18 -26.14
C VAL A 76 -3.68 -15.15 -27.13
N ASN A 77 -4.86 -14.77 -26.67
CA ASN A 77 -6.05 -14.69 -27.52
C ASN A 77 -6.67 -13.28 -27.60
N ILE A 78 -6.15 -12.32 -26.84
CA ILE A 78 -6.72 -10.96 -26.72
C ILE A 78 -5.60 -9.95 -26.96
N THR A 79 -5.75 -9.17 -28.01
CA THR A 79 -4.74 -8.16 -28.38
C THR A 79 -4.89 -6.83 -27.64
N GLU A 80 -6.11 -6.48 -27.23
CA GLU A 80 -6.43 -5.21 -26.57
C GLU A 80 -7.39 -5.44 -25.42
N PHE A 81 -6.87 -5.54 -24.21
CA PHE A 81 -7.64 -5.80 -23.01
C PHE A 81 -8.69 -4.71 -22.73
N ASP A 82 -8.26 -3.45 -22.75
CA ASP A 82 -9.10 -2.31 -22.38
C ASP A 82 -10.27 -2.10 -23.35
N THR A 83 -10.06 -2.31 -24.64
CA THR A 83 -11.09 -2.15 -25.65
C THR A 83 -12.27 -3.10 -25.39
N GLU A 84 -12.00 -4.38 -25.12
CA GLU A 84 -13.03 -5.37 -24.87
C GLU A 84 -13.78 -5.09 -23.56
N LEU A 85 -13.09 -4.64 -22.52
CA LEU A 85 -13.70 -4.28 -21.26
C LEU A 85 -14.58 -3.03 -21.39
N GLN A 86 -14.11 -2.00 -22.08
CA GLN A 86 -14.87 -0.76 -22.34
C GLN A 86 -16.13 -1.03 -23.16
N LEU A 87 -16.07 -1.92 -24.17
CA LEU A 87 -17.25 -2.33 -24.94
C LEU A 87 -18.28 -3.04 -24.05
N ALA A 88 -17.85 -3.70 -22.98
CA ALA A 88 -18.74 -4.29 -21.97
C ALA A 88 -19.22 -3.26 -20.93
N GLY A 89 -18.85 -1.98 -21.06
CA GLY A 89 -19.19 -0.91 -20.12
C GLY A 89 -18.39 -0.98 -18.84
N GLY A 90 -17.18 -1.57 -18.88
CA GLY A 90 -16.28 -1.72 -17.75
C GLY A 90 -15.15 -0.70 -17.73
N ASP A 91 -14.48 -0.65 -16.60
CA ASP A 91 -13.27 0.12 -16.30
C ASP A 91 -12.35 -0.75 -15.44
N ASN A 92 -11.04 -0.55 -15.55
CA ASN A 92 -10.04 -1.30 -14.83
C ASN A 92 -8.94 -0.41 -14.27
N ASN A 93 -8.16 -0.97 -13.36
CA ASN A 93 -6.88 -0.42 -12.97
C ASN A 93 -6.04 -1.52 -12.27
N ALA A 94 -4.78 -1.19 -11.99
CA ALA A 94 -3.86 -2.02 -11.22
C ALA A 94 -2.99 -1.19 -10.30
N PHE A 95 -2.32 -1.84 -9.38
CA PHE A 95 -1.23 -1.25 -8.60
C PHE A 95 -0.25 -2.34 -8.14
N THR A 96 1.01 -1.94 -8.04
CA THR A 96 2.09 -2.74 -7.47
C THR A 96 2.59 -2.10 -6.18
N SER A 97 2.74 -2.91 -5.15
CA SER A 97 3.38 -2.54 -3.89
C SER A 97 4.65 -3.36 -3.67
N ASN A 98 5.26 -3.19 -2.51
CA ASN A 98 6.35 -4.07 -2.11
C ASN A 98 5.91 -5.53 -2.00
N ASP A 99 4.65 -5.80 -1.67
CA ASP A 99 4.15 -7.10 -1.24
C ASP A 99 3.22 -7.78 -2.23
N VAL A 100 2.51 -7.00 -3.04
CA VAL A 100 1.46 -7.49 -3.92
C VAL A 100 1.39 -6.71 -5.23
N THR A 101 0.84 -7.38 -6.26
CA THR A 101 0.32 -6.75 -7.47
C THR A 101 -1.15 -7.09 -7.58
N ASN A 102 -2.00 -6.08 -7.73
CA ASN A 102 -3.45 -6.22 -7.72
C ASN A 102 -4.05 -5.62 -8.98
N TYR A 103 -4.96 -6.36 -9.61
CA TYR A 103 -5.72 -5.95 -10.80
C TYR A 103 -7.19 -5.98 -10.47
N TYR A 104 -7.97 -5.07 -11.03
CA TYR A 104 -9.42 -5.10 -10.86
C TYR A 104 -10.18 -4.55 -12.06
N ASP A 105 -11.33 -5.15 -12.30
CA ASP A 105 -12.32 -4.72 -13.27
C ASP A 105 -13.62 -4.34 -12.56
N ILE A 106 -14.25 -3.26 -13.00
CA ILE A 106 -15.58 -2.84 -12.57
C ILE A 106 -16.48 -2.76 -13.80
N LEU A 107 -17.59 -3.49 -13.82
CA LEU A 107 -18.47 -3.51 -14.98
C LEU A 107 -19.93 -3.79 -14.56
N PRO A 108 -20.92 -3.59 -15.45
CA PRO A 108 -22.28 -4.05 -15.20
C PRO A 108 -22.30 -5.56 -14.92
N ALA A 109 -22.99 -5.99 -13.87
CA ALA A 109 -23.05 -7.39 -13.45
C ALA A 109 -23.59 -8.33 -14.53
N THR A 110 -24.39 -7.82 -15.49
CA THR A 110 -24.87 -8.57 -16.66
C THR A 110 -23.75 -8.98 -17.61
N ASN A 111 -22.63 -8.27 -17.58
CA ASN A 111 -21.49 -8.48 -18.47
C ASN A 111 -20.29 -9.12 -17.72
N LEU A 112 -20.52 -9.66 -16.51
CA LEU A 112 -19.49 -10.27 -15.67
C LEU A 112 -18.60 -11.28 -16.40
N GLU A 113 -19.15 -12.03 -17.34
CA GLU A 113 -18.40 -13.04 -18.10
C GLU A 113 -17.26 -12.44 -18.93
N THR A 114 -17.39 -11.20 -19.38
CA THR A 114 -16.30 -10.49 -20.10
C THR A 114 -15.05 -10.36 -19.22
N ALA A 115 -15.20 -9.93 -17.98
CA ALA A 115 -14.06 -9.84 -17.05
C ALA A 115 -13.44 -11.22 -16.78
N PHE A 116 -14.26 -12.28 -16.64
CA PHE A 116 -13.74 -13.64 -16.48
C PHE A 116 -12.93 -14.12 -17.68
N TRP A 117 -13.41 -13.82 -18.88
CA TRP A 117 -12.69 -14.13 -20.12
C TRP A 117 -11.36 -13.38 -20.17
N LEU A 118 -11.37 -12.06 -19.99
CA LEU A 118 -10.18 -11.21 -20.05
C LEU A 118 -9.12 -11.63 -19.02
N GLU A 119 -9.53 -11.74 -17.77
CA GLU A 119 -8.65 -12.09 -16.66
C GLU A 119 -8.08 -13.51 -16.75
N SER A 120 -8.87 -14.45 -17.24
CA SER A 120 -8.40 -15.82 -17.42
C SER A 120 -7.38 -15.93 -18.55
N ASP A 121 -7.55 -15.17 -19.64
CA ASP A 121 -6.64 -15.22 -20.78
C ASP A 121 -5.26 -14.65 -20.40
N ARG A 122 -5.22 -13.49 -19.72
CA ARG A 122 -3.95 -12.95 -19.25
C ARG A 122 -3.28 -13.79 -18.14
N MET A 123 -4.04 -14.52 -17.30
CA MET A 123 -3.49 -15.47 -16.33
C MET A 123 -2.95 -16.73 -17.02
N LEU A 124 -3.52 -17.13 -18.14
CA LEU A 124 -3.07 -18.29 -18.92
C LEU A 124 -1.71 -18.02 -19.54
N SER A 125 -1.60 -16.98 -20.33
CA SER A 125 -0.36 -16.54 -20.98
C SER A 125 -0.51 -15.15 -21.57
N LEU A 126 0.53 -14.33 -21.45
CA LEU A 126 0.68 -13.10 -22.21
C LEU A 126 1.20 -13.41 -23.61
N ASP A 127 1.09 -12.46 -24.54
CA ASP A 127 1.60 -12.61 -25.90
C ASP A 127 3.12 -12.66 -25.96
N PHE A 128 3.83 -12.10 -24.96
CA PHE A 128 5.29 -12.09 -24.87
C PHE A 128 5.97 -11.59 -26.14
N ASP A 129 5.40 -10.54 -26.74
CA ASP A 129 5.99 -9.87 -27.90
C ASP A 129 7.20 -9.01 -27.50
N GLN A 130 8.26 -9.02 -28.33
CA GLN A 130 9.45 -8.25 -28.05
C GLN A 130 9.22 -6.74 -28.20
N GLU A 131 8.38 -6.32 -29.13
CA GLU A 131 8.06 -4.90 -29.37
C GLU A 131 7.29 -4.32 -28.17
N SER A 132 6.35 -5.08 -27.62
CA SER A 132 5.61 -4.74 -26.40
C SER A 132 6.56 -4.62 -25.19
N LEU A 133 7.50 -5.55 -25.02
CA LEU A 133 8.49 -5.46 -23.95
C LEU A 133 9.36 -4.20 -24.10
N ASP A 134 9.85 -3.92 -25.30
CA ASP A 134 10.70 -2.75 -25.56
C ASP A 134 9.92 -1.44 -25.39
N THR A 135 8.63 -1.45 -25.64
CA THR A 135 7.72 -0.31 -25.42
C THR A 135 7.52 -0.08 -23.93
N GLN A 136 7.15 -1.12 -23.15
CA GLN A 136 6.91 -0.97 -21.72
C GLN A 136 8.18 -0.66 -20.92
N LYS A 137 9.33 -1.19 -21.35
CA LYS A 137 10.62 -0.75 -20.80
C LYS A 137 10.82 0.76 -20.97
N LYS A 138 10.53 1.33 -22.13
CA LYS A 138 10.64 2.79 -22.36
C LYS A 138 9.67 3.57 -21.48
N VAL A 139 8.43 3.11 -21.34
CA VAL A 139 7.42 3.74 -20.47
C VAL A 139 7.91 3.79 -19.03
N VAL A 140 8.30 2.65 -18.46
CA VAL A 140 8.80 2.56 -17.07
C VAL A 140 10.09 3.38 -16.87
N ILE A 141 10.99 3.41 -17.88
CA ILE A 141 12.21 4.23 -17.86
C ILE A 141 11.87 5.73 -17.82
N GLU A 142 10.93 6.18 -18.63
CA GLU A 142 10.51 7.59 -18.62
C GLU A 142 9.79 7.95 -17.32
N GLU A 143 8.95 7.07 -16.80
CA GLU A 143 8.32 7.23 -15.48
C GLU A 143 9.36 7.32 -14.35
N PHE A 144 10.38 6.45 -14.38
CA PHE A 144 11.50 6.52 -13.44
C PHE A 144 12.21 7.87 -13.52
N LYS A 145 12.50 8.37 -14.72
CA LYS A 145 13.13 9.66 -14.90
C LYS A 145 12.24 10.81 -14.41
N GLU A 146 10.96 10.79 -14.78
CA GLU A 146 10.01 11.82 -14.40
C GLU A 146 9.85 11.94 -12.89
N HIS A 147 9.62 10.83 -12.20
CA HIS A 147 9.29 10.83 -10.78
C HIS A 147 10.52 10.85 -9.84
N TYR A 148 11.63 10.24 -10.28
CA TYR A 148 12.77 10.00 -9.37
C TYR A 148 14.03 10.79 -9.74
N ILE A 149 14.20 11.20 -10.98
CA ILE A 149 15.37 11.98 -11.42
C ILE A 149 15.03 13.46 -11.59
N ASN A 150 13.94 13.75 -12.31
CA ASN A 150 13.61 15.12 -12.72
C ASN A 150 12.78 15.89 -11.68
N GLN A 151 12.33 15.26 -10.61
CA GLN A 151 11.59 15.91 -9.53
C GLN A 151 12.50 16.32 -8.38
N PRO A 152 12.32 17.51 -7.79
CA PRO A 152 12.99 17.85 -6.53
C PRO A 152 12.66 16.80 -5.47
N TYR A 153 13.68 16.28 -4.78
CA TYR A 153 13.58 15.19 -3.79
C TYR A 153 13.12 13.83 -4.37
N GLY A 154 13.09 13.66 -5.68
CA GLY A 154 12.57 12.46 -6.34
C GLY A 154 13.28 11.18 -5.88
N ASP A 155 14.58 11.25 -5.61
CA ASP A 155 15.39 10.12 -5.16
C ASP A 155 15.29 9.79 -3.65
N VAL A 156 14.41 10.48 -2.91
CA VAL A 156 14.31 10.32 -1.45
C VAL A 156 14.01 8.89 -1.04
N TRP A 157 13.09 8.22 -1.75
CA TRP A 157 12.71 6.85 -1.43
C TRP A 157 13.85 5.88 -1.65
N HIS A 158 14.62 6.03 -2.73
CA HIS A 158 15.82 5.22 -2.99
C HIS A 158 16.85 5.39 -1.87
N LYS A 159 17.03 6.61 -1.37
CA LYS A 159 18.01 6.92 -0.32
C LYS A 159 17.52 6.49 1.07
N LEU A 160 16.27 6.82 1.41
CA LEU A 160 15.71 6.54 2.74
C LEU A 160 15.51 5.04 2.96
N SER A 161 14.96 4.32 1.97
CA SER A 161 14.76 2.89 2.07
C SER A 161 16.09 2.14 2.16
N ALA A 162 17.08 2.50 1.32
CA ALA A 162 18.42 1.90 1.38
C ALA A 162 19.17 2.23 2.68
N LEU A 163 18.89 3.37 3.32
CA LEU A 163 19.45 3.74 4.62
C LEU A 163 18.74 2.99 5.77
N ALA A 164 17.43 2.84 5.67
CA ALA A 164 16.62 2.15 6.67
C ALA A 164 16.81 0.62 6.62
N TYR A 165 16.85 0.02 5.44
CA TYR A 165 16.98 -1.43 5.28
C TYR A 165 18.34 -1.80 4.69
N THR A 166 19.04 -2.72 5.36
CA THR A 166 20.36 -3.20 4.93
C THR A 166 20.28 -4.56 4.23
N THR A 167 19.29 -5.35 4.57
CA THR A 167 19.17 -6.75 4.15
C THR A 167 17.81 -7.04 3.53
N HIS A 168 16.73 -6.55 4.14
CA HIS A 168 15.38 -6.81 3.67
C HIS A 168 15.10 -6.16 2.29
N PRO A 169 14.36 -6.81 1.38
CA PRO A 169 14.03 -6.28 0.06
C PRO A 169 13.29 -4.93 0.05
N TYR A 170 12.68 -4.50 1.14
CA TYR A 170 12.11 -3.14 1.25
C TYR A 170 13.14 -2.01 1.10
N ARG A 171 14.40 -2.36 0.88
CA ARG A 171 15.48 -1.41 0.58
C ARG A 171 15.41 -0.77 -0.81
N TRP A 172 14.60 -1.31 -1.71
CA TRP A 172 14.35 -0.72 -3.02
C TRP A 172 12.87 -0.42 -3.24
N PRO A 173 12.55 0.67 -3.97
CA PRO A 173 11.18 1.01 -4.33
C PRO A 173 10.65 0.09 -5.44
N THR A 174 9.33 0.09 -5.62
CA THR A 174 8.62 -0.72 -6.62
C THR A 174 9.07 -0.47 -8.06
N ILE A 175 9.42 0.77 -8.39
CA ILE A 175 9.94 1.15 -9.73
C ILE A 175 11.31 0.52 -10.03
N GLY A 176 11.99 -0.02 -9.03
CA GLY A 176 13.34 -0.57 -9.12
C GLY A 176 14.40 0.29 -8.46
N PHE A 177 15.53 -0.33 -8.12
CA PHE A 177 16.65 0.35 -7.45
C PHE A 177 17.54 1.11 -8.43
N GLU A 178 17.79 0.53 -9.60
CA GLU A 178 18.62 1.10 -10.66
C GLU A 178 17.91 1.01 -12.01
N LEU A 179 17.93 2.10 -12.75
CA LEU A 179 17.35 2.17 -14.09
C LEU A 179 17.87 1.04 -15.01
N ALA A 180 19.15 0.72 -14.90
CA ALA A 180 19.79 -0.34 -15.67
C ALA A 180 19.16 -1.72 -15.48
N HIS A 181 18.48 -1.98 -14.35
CA HIS A 181 17.79 -3.26 -14.14
C HIS A 181 16.62 -3.43 -15.11
N VAL A 182 15.83 -2.37 -15.33
CA VAL A 182 14.73 -2.36 -16.30
C VAL A 182 15.27 -2.30 -17.74
N GLU A 183 16.28 -1.46 -18.01
CA GLU A 183 16.90 -1.33 -19.34
C GLU A 183 17.40 -2.68 -19.87
N ASN A 184 18.02 -3.47 -19.00
CA ASN A 184 18.61 -4.76 -19.35
C ASN A 184 17.66 -5.96 -19.20
N ALA A 185 16.37 -5.75 -18.87
CA ALA A 185 15.40 -6.82 -18.78
C ALA A 185 15.28 -7.57 -20.13
N GLN A 186 15.36 -8.91 -20.06
CA GLN A 186 15.26 -9.81 -21.21
C GLN A 186 13.91 -10.54 -21.19
N MET A 187 13.43 -10.94 -22.36
CA MET A 187 12.16 -11.67 -22.49
C MET A 187 12.13 -12.97 -21.68
N GLU A 188 13.27 -13.65 -21.55
CA GLU A 188 13.40 -14.86 -20.75
C GLU A 188 13.17 -14.60 -19.27
N ASP A 189 13.64 -13.46 -18.75
CA ASP A 189 13.42 -13.05 -17.36
C ASP A 189 11.93 -12.72 -17.11
N VAL A 190 11.32 -12.03 -18.07
CA VAL A 190 9.90 -11.68 -18.05
C VAL A 190 9.04 -12.96 -18.03
N LYS A 191 9.30 -13.91 -18.92
CA LYS A 191 8.62 -15.21 -18.94
C LYS A 191 8.81 -15.98 -17.64
N ALA A 192 10.05 -16.04 -17.13
CA ALA A 192 10.34 -16.72 -15.88
C ALA A 192 9.57 -16.12 -14.69
N PHE A 193 9.49 -14.78 -14.61
CA PHE A 193 8.74 -14.09 -13.58
C PHE A 193 7.24 -14.38 -13.67
N PHE A 194 6.65 -14.28 -14.87
CA PHE A 194 5.25 -14.61 -15.11
C PHE A 194 4.92 -16.04 -14.68
N TYR A 195 5.61 -17.03 -15.24
CA TYR A 195 5.31 -18.43 -14.99
C TYR A 195 5.57 -18.84 -13.54
N LYS A 196 6.37 -18.10 -12.80
CA LYS A 196 6.55 -18.28 -11.37
C LYS A 196 5.43 -17.72 -10.55
N TYR A 197 5.03 -16.47 -10.79
CA TYR A 197 4.20 -15.70 -9.85
C TYR A 197 2.73 -15.53 -10.29
N TYR A 198 2.45 -15.43 -11.59
CA TYR A 198 1.11 -15.16 -12.10
C TYR A 198 0.35 -16.45 -12.35
N ARG A 199 0.05 -17.17 -11.28
CA ARG A 199 -0.57 -18.50 -11.32
C ARG A 199 -1.73 -18.62 -10.34
N PRO A 200 -2.73 -19.48 -10.60
CA PRO A 200 -3.89 -19.70 -9.76
C PRO A 200 -3.55 -19.87 -8.26
N ARG A 201 -2.55 -20.68 -7.91
CA ARG A 201 -2.16 -20.91 -6.50
C ARG A 201 -1.53 -19.71 -5.80
N ASN A 202 -1.03 -18.75 -6.57
CA ASN A 202 -0.43 -17.53 -6.04
C ASN A 202 -1.39 -16.34 -6.09
N ALA A 203 -2.66 -16.56 -6.44
CA ALA A 203 -3.66 -15.53 -6.58
C ALA A 203 -4.83 -15.72 -5.61
N VAL A 204 -5.46 -14.62 -5.25
CA VAL A 204 -6.77 -14.56 -4.61
C VAL A 204 -7.68 -13.71 -5.49
N MET A 205 -8.77 -14.33 -5.98
CA MET A 205 -9.77 -13.63 -6.76
C MET A 205 -10.94 -13.27 -5.86
N VAL A 206 -11.44 -12.05 -5.96
CA VAL A 206 -12.67 -11.62 -5.29
C VAL A 206 -13.66 -11.16 -6.33
N VAL A 207 -14.86 -11.73 -6.31
CA VAL A 207 -15.98 -11.28 -7.15
C VAL A 207 -17.04 -10.71 -6.24
N ALA A 208 -17.36 -9.42 -6.42
CA ALA A 208 -18.29 -8.72 -5.54
C ALA A 208 -19.35 -7.95 -6.33
N GLY A 209 -20.58 -7.82 -5.80
CA GLY A 209 -21.63 -6.99 -6.40
C GLY A 209 -22.92 -7.73 -6.67
N GLY A 210 -23.67 -7.26 -7.69
CA GLY A 210 -24.99 -7.78 -8.09
C GLY A 210 -24.93 -9.15 -8.77
N ILE A 211 -24.25 -10.11 -8.17
CA ILE A 211 -23.92 -11.44 -8.72
C ILE A 211 -24.43 -12.56 -7.78
N LYS A 212 -24.40 -13.79 -8.25
CA LYS A 212 -24.72 -14.97 -7.44
C LYS A 212 -23.52 -15.93 -7.38
N THR A 213 -23.23 -16.47 -6.22
CA THR A 213 -22.14 -17.43 -6.01
C THR A 213 -22.19 -18.62 -6.96
N LYS A 214 -23.40 -19.12 -7.28
CA LYS A 214 -23.58 -20.23 -8.22
C LYS A 214 -23.06 -19.88 -9.62
N ASP A 215 -23.39 -18.67 -10.10
CA ASP A 215 -23.03 -18.24 -11.45
C ASP A 215 -21.53 -17.96 -11.53
N VAL A 216 -20.97 -17.30 -10.50
CA VAL A 216 -19.53 -17.08 -10.36
C VAL A 216 -18.76 -18.41 -10.38
N LYS A 217 -19.23 -19.43 -9.65
CA LYS A 217 -18.60 -20.76 -9.64
C LYS A 217 -18.59 -21.42 -11.03
N GLN A 218 -19.66 -21.26 -11.80
CA GLN A 218 -19.75 -21.81 -13.16
C GLN A 218 -18.79 -21.08 -14.11
N LEU A 219 -18.75 -19.74 -14.06
CA LEU A 219 -17.83 -18.92 -14.85
C LEU A 219 -16.38 -19.22 -14.49
N ALA A 220 -16.07 -19.30 -13.19
CA ALA A 220 -14.72 -19.61 -12.72
C ALA A 220 -14.25 -20.98 -13.23
N GLN A 221 -15.09 -22.00 -13.14
CA GLN A 221 -14.75 -23.33 -13.66
C GLN A 221 -14.58 -23.32 -15.18
N LYS A 222 -15.41 -22.56 -15.92
CA LYS A 222 -15.33 -22.44 -17.37
C LYS A 222 -14.04 -21.77 -17.84
N TRP A 223 -13.68 -20.65 -17.22
CA TRP A 223 -12.62 -19.78 -17.71
C TRP A 223 -11.25 -20.07 -17.07
N PHE A 224 -11.23 -20.37 -15.77
CA PHE A 224 -9.99 -20.58 -15.02
C PHE A 224 -9.66 -22.06 -14.75
N GLY A 225 -10.62 -22.99 -14.92
CA GLY A 225 -10.49 -24.37 -14.48
C GLY A 225 -9.31 -25.13 -15.08
N ASP A 226 -8.98 -24.86 -16.35
CA ASP A 226 -7.91 -25.53 -17.09
C ASP A 226 -6.55 -24.82 -17.02
N ILE A 227 -6.47 -23.64 -16.37
CA ILE A 227 -5.20 -22.94 -16.20
C ILE A 227 -4.31 -23.72 -15.24
N PRO A 228 -3.04 -24.00 -15.59
CA PRO A 228 -2.12 -24.70 -14.70
C PRO A 228 -1.95 -23.97 -13.36
N GLY A 229 -2.12 -24.68 -12.23
CA GLY A 229 -2.15 -24.10 -10.90
C GLY A 229 -0.84 -23.42 -10.46
N GLY A 230 0.28 -23.83 -11.03
CA GLY A 230 1.60 -23.38 -10.61
C GLY A 230 2.09 -24.06 -9.32
N GLU A 231 3.29 -23.74 -8.91
CA GLU A 231 3.87 -24.19 -7.64
C GLU A 231 3.38 -23.32 -6.47
N LEU A 232 3.40 -23.87 -5.28
CA LEU A 232 3.17 -23.08 -4.06
C LEU A 232 4.46 -22.30 -3.76
N ILE A 233 4.36 -20.97 -3.74
CA ILE A 233 5.51 -20.12 -3.48
C ILE A 233 5.67 -19.95 -1.98
N ALA A 234 6.83 -20.33 -1.46
CA ALA A 234 7.24 -20.02 -0.10
C ALA A 234 8.12 -18.75 -0.14
N HIS A 235 7.64 -17.69 0.49
CA HIS A 235 8.43 -16.45 0.62
C HIS A 235 9.43 -16.63 1.77
N HIS A 236 10.71 -16.77 1.43
CA HIS A 236 11.82 -16.83 2.39
C HIS A 236 12.63 -15.54 2.29
N LEU A 237 12.08 -14.47 2.86
CA LEU A 237 12.74 -13.17 2.85
C LEU A 237 13.79 -13.09 3.97
N PRO A 238 14.93 -12.43 3.73
CA PRO A 238 15.90 -12.18 4.78
C PRO A 238 15.30 -11.24 5.84
N VAL A 239 15.50 -11.58 7.10
CA VAL A 239 15.06 -10.73 8.21
C VAL A 239 15.99 -9.53 8.33
N GLU A 240 15.42 -8.32 8.38
CA GLU A 240 16.22 -7.12 8.62
C GLU A 240 16.81 -7.15 10.04
N PRO A 241 18.13 -6.96 10.20
CA PRO A 241 18.73 -6.92 11.52
C PRO A 241 18.24 -5.70 12.32
N GLU A 242 18.24 -5.82 13.64
CA GLU A 242 17.89 -4.72 14.53
C GLU A 242 18.85 -3.54 14.31
N GLN A 243 18.30 -2.35 14.13
CA GLN A 243 19.07 -1.12 14.04
C GLN A 243 19.40 -0.62 15.46
N THR A 244 20.67 -0.53 15.79
CA THR A 244 21.17 -0.19 17.13
C THR A 244 21.76 1.21 17.23
N GLU A 245 21.90 1.91 16.09
CA GLU A 245 22.43 3.28 16.01
C GLU A 245 21.66 4.11 14.98
N GLU A 246 21.60 5.43 15.23
CA GLU A 246 21.05 6.39 14.28
C GLU A 246 21.88 6.40 12.99
N ARG A 247 21.20 6.42 11.84
CA ARG A 247 21.84 6.56 10.52
C ARG A 247 21.43 7.88 9.90
N THR A 248 22.37 8.61 9.31
CA THR A 248 22.11 9.90 8.68
C THR A 248 22.79 10.00 7.33
N LEU A 249 22.10 10.61 6.37
CA LEU A 249 22.61 10.92 5.04
C LEU A 249 22.29 12.37 4.69
N ASP A 250 23.33 13.16 4.42
CA ASP A 250 23.20 14.54 3.99
C ASP A 250 23.38 14.64 2.48
N ILE A 251 22.46 15.32 1.81
CA ILE A 251 22.41 15.47 0.36
C ILE A 251 22.35 16.97 0.04
N HIS A 252 23.27 17.45 -0.78
CA HIS A 252 23.23 18.80 -1.34
C HIS A 252 22.70 18.73 -2.78
N ALA A 253 21.51 19.29 -3.03
CA ALA A 253 20.83 19.19 -4.31
C ALA A 253 20.18 20.51 -4.73
N GLU A 254 19.82 20.61 -6.00
CA GLU A 254 19.00 21.70 -6.53
C GLU A 254 17.54 21.49 -6.14
N VAL A 255 17.20 21.87 -4.92
CA VAL A 255 15.87 21.75 -4.35
C VAL A 255 15.33 23.11 -3.91
N PRO A 256 14.01 23.33 -3.91
CA PRO A 256 13.45 24.64 -3.56
C PRO A 256 13.69 25.04 -2.10
N LEU A 257 13.64 24.08 -1.19
CA LEU A 257 13.79 24.26 0.27
C LEU A 257 14.66 23.17 0.86
N ASN A 258 15.25 23.43 2.03
CA ASN A 258 15.80 22.34 2.83
C ASN A 258 14.68 21.39 3.25
N ALA A 259 14.97 20.08 3.31
CA ALA A 259 14.00 19.08 3.71
C ALA A 259 14.62 18.00 4.60
N ILE A 260 13.82 17.46 5.51
CA ILE A 260 14.20 16.38 6.41
C ILE A 260 13.21 15.24 6.30
N TYR A 261 13.74 14.00 6.20
CA TYR A 261 12.97 12.76 6.16
C TYR A 261 13.52 11.82 7.23
N LYS A 262 12.68 11.44 8.16
CA LYS A 262 13.04 10.53 9.27
C LYS A 262 12.24 9.26 9.16
N ALA A 263 12.90 8.09 9.11
CA ALA A 263 12.29 6.78 9.09
C ALA A 263 12.62 6.04 10.40
N TYR A 264 11.60 5.73 11.18
CA TYR A 264 11.71 4.92 12.38
C TYR A 264 11.24 3.50 12.08
N LYS A 265 11.99 2.49 12.53
CA LYS A 265 11.55 1.10 12.40
C LYS A 265 10.26 0.86 13.18
N MET A 266 9.29 0.19 12.56
CA MET A 266 8.02 -0.16 13.18
C MET A 266 7.75 -1.67 13.04
N CYS A 267 6.73 -2.15 13.76
CA CYS A 267 6.28 -3.52 13.69
C CYS A 267 5.68 -3.88 12.32
N ASP A 268 5.52 -5.19 12.07
CA ASP A 268 4.80 -5.72 10.92
C ASP A 268 3.28 -5.52 11.01
N ARG A 269 2.57 -5.77 9.91
CA ARG A 269 1.11 -5.55 9.78
C ARG A 269 0.26 -6.42 10.72
N LEU A 270 0.74 -7.59 11.08
CA LEU A 270 0.01 -8.53 11.94
C LEU A 270 0.32 -8.36 13.42
N HIS A 271 1.32 -7.53 13.75
CA HIS A 271 1.72 -7.31 15.14
C HIS A 271 0.60 -6.63 15.96
N PRO A 272 0.40 -7.00 17.22
CA PRO A 272 -0.63 -6.39 18.09
C PRO A 272 -0.52 -4.87 18.26
N ASP A 273 0.65 -4.30 18.05
CA ASP A 273 0.91 -2.87 18.18
C ASP A 273 0.67 -2.07 16.90
N TYR A 274 0.29 -2.73 15.79
CA TYR A 274 0.11 -2.05 14.51
C TYR A 274 -0.93 -0.93 14.57
N GLN A 275 -2.11 -1.20 15.14
CA GLN A 275 -3.19 -0.22 15.23
C GLN A 275 -2.81 0.98 16.14
N ALA A 276 -2.05 0.73 17.20
CA ALA A 276 -1.53 1.81 18.04
C ALA A 276 -0.49 2.65 17.27
N THR A 277 0.38 2.01 16.47
CA THR A 277 1.35 2.71 15.60
C THR A 277 0.64 3.58 14.57
N ASP A 278 -0.42 3.07 13.95
CA ASP A 278 -1.21 3.83 12.98
C ASP A 278 -1.94 5.02 13.64
N PHE A 279 -2.46 4.85 14.85
CA PHE A 279 -3.01 5.98 15.60
C PHE A 279 -1.98 7.05 15.96
N LEU A 280 -0.72 6.68 16.23
CA LEU A 280 0.35 7.67 16.42
C LEU A 280 0.55 8.54 15.16
N ARG A 281 0.47 7.92 13.97
CA ARG A 281 0.52 8.62 12.69
C ARG A 281 -0.65 9.61 12.56
N ASP A 282 -1.87 9.18 12.89
CA ASP A 282 -3.05 10.02 12.82
C ASP A 282 -2.99 11.21 13.79
N ILE A 283 -2.55 11.01 15.02
CA ILE A 283 -2.38 12.06 16.00
C ILE A 283 -1.33 13.08 15.55
N LEU A 284 -0.25 12.59 14.94
CA LEU A 284 0.84 13.45 14.47
C LEU A 284 0.49 14.24 13.23
N SER A 285 -0.21 13.67 12.25
CA SER A 285 -0.26 14.24 10.91
C SER A 285 -1.64 14.35 10.28
N THR A 286 -2.74 13.88 10.91
CA THR A 286 -3.98 13.86 10.20
C THR A 286 -4.93 15.00 10.59
N GLY A 287 -5.08 15.98 9.67
CA GLY A 287 -5.94 17.17 9.79
C GLY A 287 -5.27 18.32 10.55
N ASP A 288 -5.93 19.48 10.53
CA ASP A 288 -5.38 20.75 11.03
C ASP A 288 -5.12 20.81 12.54
N SER A 289 -5.71 19.88 13.30
CA SER A 289 -5.48 19.74 14.75
C SER A 289 -4.45 18.65 15.09
N SER A 290 -3.73 18.13 14.10
CA SER A 290 -2.63 17.18 14.32
C SER A 290 -1.41 17.90 14.89
N ARG A 291 -0.62 17.20 15.71
CA ARG A 291 0.45 17.84 16.47
C ARG A 291 1.52 18.47 15.59
N LEU A 292 2.00 17.74 14.58
CA LEU A 292 3.04 18.26 13.67
C LEU A 292 2.56 19.53 12.94
N TYR A 293 1.36 19.49 12.37
CA TYR A 293 0.81 20.64 11.67
C TYR A 293 0.60 21.82 12.61
N TYR A 294 -0.13 21.60 13.70
CA TYR A 294 -0.48 22.69 14.61
C TYR A 294 0.75 23.34 15.23
N GLU A 295 1.67 22.53 15.80
CA GLU A 295 2.83 23.07 16.50
C GLU A 295 3.91 23.59 15.56
N LEU A 296 4.22 22.86 14.48
CA LEU A 296 5.43 23.12 13.69
C LEU A 296 5.16 23.93 12.42
N VAL A 297 3.95 23.88 11.86
CA VAL A 297 3.56 24.69 10.69
C VAL A 297 2.84 25.95 11.15
N LYS A 298 1.79 25.82 11.96
CA LYS A 298 0.91 26.95 12.29
C LYS A 298 1.49 27.86 13.36
N GLU A 299 1.94 27.30 14.50
CA GLU A 299 2.40 28.07 15.65
C GLU A 299 3.87 28.52 15.48
N LYS A 300 4.79 27.55 15.38
CA LYS A 300 6.23 27.82 15.36
C LYS A 300 6.76 28.22 13.98
N LYS A 301 6.02 27.92 12.90
CA LYS A 301 6.38 28.22 11.51
C LYS A 301 7.78 27.71 11.12
N ILE A 302 8.13 26.53 11.61
CA ILE A 302 9.41 25.87 11.30
C ILE A 302 9.36 25.25 9.91
N PHE A 303 8.23 24.64 9.58
CA PHE A 303 8.03 23.97 8.30
C PHE A 303 6.98 24.68 7.45
N SER A 304 7.17 24.67 6.15
CA SER A 304 6.13 24.99 5.16
C SER A 304 5.12 23.86 5.01
N SER A 305 5.61 22.63 5.17
CA SER A 305 4.78 21.42 5.23
C SER A 305 5.48 20.37 6.09
N VAL A 306 4.71 19.61 6.87
CA VAL A 306 5.18 18.46 7.61
C VAL A 306 4.09 17.37 7.60
N ALA A 307 4.48 16.13 7.39
CA ALA A 307 3.58 14.98 7.37
C ALA A 307 4.21 13.76 8.06
N ALA A 308 3.36 12.84 8.51
CA ALA A 308 3.78 11.53 8.96
C ALA A 308 2.89 10.46 8.32
N TYR A 309 3.50 9.33 7.94
CA TYR A 309 2.82 8.19 7.36
C TYR A 309 3.59 6.89 7.61
N LEU A 310 2.93 5.78 7.41
CA LEU A 310 3.53 4.44 7.53
C LEU A 310 3.89 3.92 6.14
N SER A 311 4.93 3.11 6.04
CA SER A 311 5.10 2.28 4.86
C SER A 311 3.95 1.27 4.80
N GLU A 312 3.33 1.15 3.63
CA GLU A 312 2.30 0.14 3.37
C GLU A 312 2.98 -1.22 3.15
N SER A 313 3.36 -1.88 4.25
CA SER A 313 4.15 -3.12 4.22
C SER A 313 3.55 -4.19 5.11
N ILE A 314 3.67 -5.46 4.68
CA ILE A 314 3.24 -6.62 5.47
C ILE A 314 4.28 -6.95 6.54
N ASP A 315 5.54 -7.03 6.16
CA ASP A 315 6.66 -7.23 7.08
C ASP A 315 6.99 -5.93 7.84
N ALA A 316 7.93 -6.00 8.77
CA ALA A 316 8.33 -4.86 9.58
C ALA A 316 8.66 -3.63 8.73
N GLY A 317 7.88 -2.59 8.91
CA GLY A 317 7.89 -1.37 8.11
C GLY A 317 8.70 -0.23 8.73
N ILE A 318 8.45 0.95 8.19
CA ILE A 318 8.98 2.22 8.72
C ILE A 318 7.86 3.23 8.93
N PHE A 319 7.96 3.96 10.03
CA PHE A 319 7.17 5.15 10.34
C PHE A 319 7.95 6.36 9.84
N ILE A 320 7.39 7.10 8.90
CA ILE A 320 8.07 8.21 8.23
C ILE A 320 7.53 9.53 8.74
N ILE A 321 8.44 10.49 8.97
CA ILE A 321 8.13 11.90 9.18
C ILE A 321 8.92 12.68 8.14
N GLU A 322 8.23 13.43 7.30
CA GLU A 322 8.86 14.34 6.34
C GLU A 322 8.52 15.78 6.64
N GLY A 323 9.46 16.69 6.40
CA GLY A 323 9.22 18.11 6.55
C GLY A 323 10.05 18.95 5.58
N LYS A 324 9.41 19.95 4.97
CA LYS A 324 10.06 20.96 4.16
C LYS A 324 10.18 22.24 4.99
N LEU A 325 11.42 22.68 5.23
CA LEU A 325 11.72 23.77 6.13
C LEU A 325 11.29 25.12 5.54
N ASN A 326 10.87 26.03 6.39
CA ASN A 326 10.75 27.43 5.97
C ASN A 326 12.16 28.03 5.75
N PRO A 327 12.31 29.07 4.89
CA PRO A 327 13.56 29.84 4.79
C PRO A 327 14.04 30.29 6.17
N ASP A 328 15.35 30.40 6.34
CA ASP A 328 16.01 30.83 7.58
C ASP A 328 15.92 29.89 8.79
N VAL A 329 15.30 28.73 8.65
CA VAL A 329 15.28 27.67 9.68
C VAL A 329 16.47 26.74 9.49
N SER A 330 17.26 26.54 10.55
CA SER A 330 18.39 25.60 10.50
C SER A 330 17.88 24.14 10.53
N MET A 331 18.63 23.26 9.89
CA MET A 331 18.30 21.82 9.86
C MET A 331 18.28 21.23 11.27
N GLU A 332 19.22 21.64 12.12
CA GLU A 332 19.31 21.20 13.51
C GLU A 332 18.10 21.67 14.33
N GLY A 333 17.64 22.91 14.09
CA GLY A 333 16.45 23.46 14.74
C GLY A 333 15.19 22.73 14.33
N ALA A 334 15.07 22.39 13.04
CA ALA A 334 13.95 21.63 12.49
C ALA A 334 13.93 20.20 13.04
N ASP A 335 15.07 19.51 13.06
CA ASP A 335 15.20 18.16 13.62
C ASP A 335 14.85 18.12 15.12
N ALA A 336 15.39 19.06 15.90
CA ALA A 336 15.07 19.19 17.32
C ALA A 336 13.58 19.43 17.57
N ALA A 337 12.91 20.20 16.70
CA ALA A 337 11.48 20.47 16.82
C ALA A 337 10.62 19.21 16.54
N ILE A 338 10.98 18.40 15.52
CA ILE A 338 10.33 17.11 15.29
C ILE A 338 10.53 16.21 16.51
N ILE A 339 11.77 16.06 16.99
CA ILE A 339 12.08 15.20 18.13
C ILE A 339 11.30 15.64 19.37
N ALA A 340 11.20 16.94 19.64
CA ALA A 340 10.41 17.44 20.77
C ALA A 340 8.92 17.10 20.66
N CYS A 341 8.34 17.24 19.46
CA CYS A 341 6.94 16.93 19.21
C CYS A 341 6.64 15.44 19.41
N ILE A 342 7.45 14.53 18.81
CA ILE A 342 7.25 13.08 18.94
C ILE A 342 7.56 12.54 20.35
N SER A 343 8.56 13.09 21.04
CA SER A 343 8.86 12.72 22.41
C SER A 343 7.71 13.07 23.36
N GLY A 344 7.05 14.21 23.12
CA GLY A 344 5.87 14.62 23.86
C GLY A 344 4.69 13.63 23.77
N LEU A 345 4.56 12.89 22.67
CA LEU A 345 3.51 11.87 22.52
C LEU A 345 3.57 10.81 23.61
N ALA A 346 4.76 10.26 23.87
CA ALA A 346 4.94 9.20 24.86
C ALA A 346 4.57 9.65 26.30
N GLU A 347 4.62 10.94 26.59
CA GLU A 347 4.37 11.49 27.91
C GLU A 347 2.96 12.03 28.07
N ASN A 348 2.49 12.82 27.11
CA ASN A 348 1.33 13.69 27.25
C ASN A 348 0.21 13.45 26.22
N VAL A 349 0.20 12.31 25.49
CA VAL A 349 -0.97 11.95 24.67
C VAL A 349 -2.20 11.82 25.56
N THR A 350 -3.33 12.36 25.09
CA THR A 350 -4.56 12.48 25.88
C THR A 350 -5.65 11.52 25.43
N GLU A 351 -6.63 11.25 26.31
CA GLU A 351 -7.82 10.48 25.95
C GLU A 351 -8.66 11.17 24.86
N GLU A 352 -8.63 12.51 24.81
CA GLU A 352 -9.36 13.26 23.79
C GLU A 352 -8.75 13.02 22.40
N GLU A 353 -7.41 13.02 22.30
CA GLU A 353 -6.71 12.68 21.05
C GLU A 353 -6.99 11.24 20.63
N LEU A 354 -6.92 10.28 21.57
CA LEU A 354 -7.25 8.88 21.30
C LEU A 354 -8.70 8.73 20.82
N GLN A 355 -9.67 9.37 21.50
CA GLN A 355 -11.07 9.28 21.10
C GLN A 355 -11.31 9.92 19.72
N LYS A 356 -10.64 11.03 19.44
CA LYS A 356 -10.71 11.69 18.12
C LYS A 356 -10.26 10.75 17.00
N VAL A 357 -9.10 10.08 17.13
CA VAL A 357 -8.62 9.16 16.09
C VAL A 357 -9.47 7.91 15.98
N LYS A 358 -9.98 7.37 17.09
CA LYS A 358 -10.96 6.27 17.06
C LYS A 358 -12.20 6.62 16.25
N ASN A 359 -12.81 7.75 16.55
CA ASN A 359 -14.03 8.21 15.84
C ASN A 359 -13.74 8.41 14.34
N LYS A 360 -12.58 8.95 14.00
CA LYS A 360 -12.18 9.17 12.62
C LYS A 360 -11.97 7.84 11.88
N THR A 361 -11.27 6.88 12.48
CA THR A 361 -11.03 5.58 11.88
C THR A 361 -12.33 4.79 11.73
N GLU A 362 -13.22 4.82 12.72
CA GLU A 362 -14.55 4.24 12.61
C GLU A 362 -15.32 4.82 11.42
N ALA A 363 -15.38 6.15 11.31
CA ALA A 363 -16.04 6.81 10.19
C ALA A 363 -15.39 6.41 8.84
N TYR A 364 -14.07 6.44 8.76
CA TYR A 364 -13.34 6.08 7.54
C TYR A 364 -13.65 4.64 7.10
N LEU A 365 -13.58 3.66 7.99
CA LEU A 365 -13.85 2.25 7.67
C LEU A 365 -15.31 2.04 7.25
N VAL A 366 -16.26 2.68 7.94
CA VAL A 366 -17.69 2.57 7.58
C VAL A 366 -17.97 3.19 6.20
N PHE A 367 -17.41 4.36 5.90
CA PHE A 367 -17.59 5.00 4.59
C PHE A 367 -16.83 4.27 3.48
N SER A 368 -15.64 3.76 3.75
CA SER A 368 -14.86 2.95 2.80
C SER A 368 -15.64 1.71 2.34
N ASP A 369 -16.34 1.05 3.27
CA ASP A 369 -17.15 -0.14 2.98
C ASP A 369 -18.41 0.15 2.14
N THR A 370 -18.78 1.41 1.90
CA THR A 370 -19.87 1.72 0.96
C THR A 370 -19.48 1.46 -0.49
N ASN A 371 -18.19 1.48 -0.80
CA ASN A 371 -17.65 1.17 -2.11
C ASN A 371 -17.42 -0.34 -2.26
N ILE A 372 -18.04 -0.95 -3.28
CA ILE A 372 -17.93 -2.40 -3.56
C ILE A 372 -16.50 -2.82 -3.92
N LEU A 373 -15.74 -1.97 -4.62
CA LEU A 373 -14.33 -2.22 -4.93
C LEU A 373 -13.48 -2.30 -3.66
N ASN A 374 -13.66 -1.38 -2.72
CA ASN A 374 -12.92 -1.39 -1.45
C ASN A 374 -13.19 -2.67 -0.66
N ARG A 375 -14.44 -3.14 -0.66
CA ARG A 375 -14.78 -4.43 -0.02
C ARG A 375 -14.09 -5.61 -0.70
N ALA A 376 -14.05 -5.61 -2.03
CA ALA A 376 -13.36 -6.65 -2.79
C ALA A 376 -11.84 -6.66 -2.52
N MET A 377 -11.20 -5.50 -2.59
CA MET A 377 -9.76 -5.36 -2.32
C MET A 377 -9.42 -5.73 -0.87
N ASN A 378 -10.21 -5.28 0.10
CA ASN A 378 -10.02 -5.62 1.50
C ASN A 378 -10.15 -7.13 1.76
N LEU A 379 -11.13 -7.81 1.16
CA LEU A 379 -11.27 -9.26 1.27
C LEU A 379 -10.04 -9.99 0.72
N ALA A 380 -9.53 -9.58 -0.45
CA ALA A 380 -8.32 -10.17 -1.03
C ALA A 380 -7.09 -9.94 -0.14
N TYR A 381 -6.92 -8.72 0.36
CA TYR A 381 -5.80 -8.35 1.22
C TYR A 381 -5.82 -9.13 2.55
N PHE A 382 -6.96 -9.18 3.23
CA PHE A 382 -7.08 -9.93 4.49
C PHE A 382 -6.94 -11.45 4.29
N ASP A 383 -7.38 -11.98 3.14
CA ASP A 383 -7.10 -13.39 2.81
C ASP A 383 -5.60 -13.67 2.67
N MET A 384 -4.87 -12.76 2.04
CA MET A 384 -3.42 -12.86 1.94
C MET A 384 -2.73 -12.77 3.31
N LEU A 385 -3.25 -11.96 4.24
CA LEU A 385 -2.75 -11.86 5.61
C LEU A 385 -3.07 -13.10 6.47
N GLY A 386 -3.92 -14.01 5.98
CA GLY A 386 -4.27 -15.27 6.64
C GLY A 386 -5.74 -15.64 6.52
N HIS A 387 -6.66 -14.73 6.80
CA HIS A 387 -8.10 -15.00 6.74
C HIS A 387 -8.92 -13.79 6.29
N ALA A 388 -9.63 -13.91 5.19
CA ALA A 388 -10.50 -12.85 4.66
C ALA A 388 -11.52 -12.33 5.70
N ALA A 389 -12.05 -13.20 6.57
CA ALA A 389 -13.02 -12.84 7.62
C ALA A 389 -12.45 -11.84 8.66
N ASP A 390 -11.13 -11.72 8.78
CA ASP A 390 -10.50 -10.79 9.73
C ASP A 390 -10.71 -9.32 9.33
N VAL A 391 -11.11 -9.03 8.10
CA VAL A 391 -11.59 -7.71 7.68
C VAL A 391 -12.70 -7.18 8.61
N ASN A 392 -13.58 -8.07 9.07
CA ASN A 392 -14.69 -7.72 9.96
C ASN A 392 -14.26 -7.44 11.41
N LYS A 393 -13.04 -7.81 11.79
CA LYS A 393 -12.48 -7.59 13.13
C LYS A 393 -11.55 -6.39 13.22
N GLU A 394 -11.24 -5.76 12.08
CA GLU A 394 -10.23 -4.70 12.04
C GLU A 394 -10.64 -3.48 12.85
N LEU A 395 -11.90 -3.05 12.75
CA LEU A 395 -12.42 -1.95 13.56
C LEU A 395 -12.31 -2.24 15.07
N ASP A 396 -12.63 -3.46 15.50
CA ASP A 396 -12.56 -3.84 16.91
C ASP A 396 -11.12 -3.75 17.45
N LYS A 397 -10.12 -4.09 16.63
CA LYS A 397 -8.71 -3.94 17.00
C LYS A 397 -8.34 -2.48 17.22
N TYR A 398 -8.80 -1.56 16.36
CA TYR A 398 -8.60 -0.12 16.52
C TYR A 398 -9.30 0.40 17.78
N LEU A 399 -10.55 0.01 18.00
CA LEU A 399 -11.33 0.45 19.16
C LEU A 399 -10.76 -0.08 20.48
N ALA A 400 -10.08 -1.23 20.48
CA ALA A 400 -9.44 -1.82 21.64
C ALA A 400 -8.16 -1.10 22.09
N VAL A 401 -7.53 -0.29 21.24
CA VAL A 401 -6.30 0.46 21.60
C VAL A 401 -6.55 1.34 22.81
N ALA A 402 -5.73 1.19 23.85
CA ALA A 402 -5.78 2.00 25.05
C ALA A 402 -4.71 3.11 25.05
N LEU A 403 -4.92 4.14 25.87
CA LEU A 403 -3.95 5.24 26.01
C LEU A 403 -2.57 4.73 26.45
N ALA A 404 -2.53 3.68 27.29
CA ALA A 404 -1.29 3.06 27.71
C ALA A 404 -0.51 2.42 26.55
N ASP A 405 -1.23 1.86 25.56
CA ASP A 405 -0.61 1.29 24.36
C ASP A 405 0.04 2.38 23.51
N LEU A 406 -0.64 3.50 23.29
CA LEU A 406 -0.07 4.65 22.55
C LEU A 406 1.22 5.15 23.20
N LYS A 407 1.24 5.30 24.53
CA LYS A 407 2.42 5.74 25.28
C LYS A 407 3.58 4.75 25.18
N ARG A 408 3.28 3.47 25.29
CA ARG A 408 4.27 2.40 25.16
C ARG A 408 4.84 2.31 23.76
N VAL A 409 3.96 2.26 22.76
CA VAL A 409 4.34 2.15 21.34
C VAL A 409 5.09 3.39 20.87
N ALA A 410 4.71 4.60 21.31
CA ALA A 410 5.44 5.82 21.00
C ALA A 410 6.90 5.77 21.49
N LYS A 411 7.15 5.22 22.70
CA LYS A 411 8.51 5.04 23.22
C LYS A 411 9.33 4.03 22.42
N ASP A 412 8.68 2.97 21.94
CA ASP A 412 9.35 1.96 21.15
C ASP A 412 9.66 2.45 19.75
N VAL A 413 8.67 2.97 19.02
CA VAL A 413 8.81 3.43 17.63
C VAL A 413 9.78 4.60 17.53
N PHE A 414 9.62 5.64 18.37
CA PHE A 414 10.44 6.86 18.28
C PHE A 414 11.79 6.76 19.02
N ASN A 415 12.34 5.55 19.09
CA ASN A 415 13.69 5.34 19.61
C ASN A 415 14.72 5.89 18.61
N LYS A 416 15.56 6.82 19.09
CA LYS A 416 16.59 7.46 18.27
C LYS A 416 17.51 6.47 17.57
N ASN A 417 17.90 5.39 18.24
CA ASN A 417 18.80 4.39 17.68
C ASN A 417 18.18 3.60 16.51
N ARG A 418 16.85 3.63 16.38
CA ARG A 418 16.10 2.96 15.31
C ARG A 418 15.67 3.91 14.20
N CYS A 419 16.26 5.13 14.17
CA CYS A 419 15.96 6.18 13.20
C CYS A 419 16.99 6.22 12.08
N SER A 420 16.52 6.37 10.85
CA SER A 420 17.32 6.69 9.68
C SER A 420 16.85 8.05 9.13
N THR A 421 17.77 9.01 8.96
CA THR A 421 17.45 10.38 8.59
C THR A 421 18.13 10.75 7.27
N VAL A 422 17.37 11.22 6.28
CA VAL A 422 17.88 11.86 5.07
C VAL A 422 17.59 13.34 5.15
N ARG A 423 18.63 14.17 4.95
CA ARG A 423 18.52 15.62 4.96
C ARG A 423 18.94 16.18 3.62
N TYR A 424 18.07 16.95 3.00
CA TYR A 424 18.35 17.69 1.77
C TYR A 424 18.69 19.13 2.11
N PHE A 425 19.86 19.55 1.67
CA PHE A 425 20.32 20.92 1.72
C PHE A 425 20.20 21.53 0.33
N LYS A 426 19.51 22.67 0.24
CA LYS A 426 19.45 23.47 -0.97
C LYS A 426 20.85 23.96 -1.32
N LYS A 427 21.30 23.71 -2.55
CA LYS A 427 22.52 24.36 -3.07
C LYS A 427 22.30 25.84 -3.21
N GLU A 428 23.23 26.62 -2.71
CA GLU A 428 23.26 28.05 -2.99
C GLU A 428 23.56 28.25 -4.48
N GLU A 429 22.82 29.14 -5.11
CA GLU A 429 23.14 29.57 -6.48
C GLU A 429 24.51 30.29 -6.42
N ALA A 430 25.47 29.81 -7.22
CA ALA A 430 26.83 30.36 -7.27
C ALA A 430 26.89 31.75 -7.94
#